data_406ef4eb89648e351cfd13ccb90ace26
#
_entry.id   406ef4eb89648e351cfd13ccb90ace26
#
_cell.length_a   1.000
_cell.length_b   1.000
_cell.length_c   1.000
_cell.angle_alpha   90.00
_cell.angle_beta   90.00
_cell.angle_gamma   90.00
#
_symmetry.space_group_name_H-M   'P 1'
#
loop_
_entity.id
_entity.type
_entity.pdbx_description
1 polymer ?
#
loop_
_entity_poly.entity_id
_entity_poly.type
_entity_poly.pdbx_seq_one_letter_code
_entity_poly.pdbx_strand_id
1 'polypeptide(L)'
;MTAKVRVRYAPSPTGHLHIGNARTALFNYLFARHYGGEFIIRIEDTDRKRNLEHGEESQLENLTWLGMDWDEGPDKPGKYGPYRQSEREHIYNPLIEQLIAEDKAYKCYMTEEELESEREAQRARGEMPHYSGQHAHLTQEQRDAFEAEGRTPVVRFRVPKQGTYVFDDIVKGEISFESTSVGGDFVILKRDGMPTYNFAVAVDDHFMEITHVLRGDDHIANTPKQLMIYEAFGWVPPRFGHMTLIINTETGKKLSKRDESILQFIEQYKDLGYLPEAMFNFIALLGWSPQGEHEIFSREEFIEIFDEKPLGKSPAAFDPKKLEWINNTYVKKTPLEEVAEMAIAQLKEAGVVKDEVSPEEHAWLVKLVALYHDQMSYMNEIVELSALFFRKDFEVENEQAKEVLQGETVPTVLNAFVAKLESMETFDEPSILAAIKEVQKETGVKGKNLFMPIRVATSGQTHGPEIGKTIELLGRERSIAHVQAAIALIK
;
A
#
# COMPACT_ATOMS: atom_id res chain seq x y z
N MET A 1 14.10 -29.35 -20.24
CA MET A 1 13.65 -28.80 -18.93
C MET A 1 13.23 -27.34 -19.18
N THR A 2 12.02 -26.98 -18.87
CA THR A 2 11.61 -25.57 -18.88
C THR A 2 12.45 -24.83 -17.86
N ALA A 3 13.01 -23.68 -18.21
CA ALA A 3 13.78 -22.86 -17.28
C ALA A 3 12.94 -22.55 -16.04
N LYS A 4 13.57 -22.58 -14.86
CA LYS A 4 12.91 -22.22 -13.60
C LYS A 4 12.41 -20.78 -13.69
N VAL A 5 11.18 -20.51 -13.28
CA VAL A 5 10.62 -19.17 -13.24
C VAL A 5 11.46 -18.26 -12.32
N ARG A 6 11.88 -17.12 -12.83
CA ARG A 6 12.56 -16.06 -12.05
C ARG A 6 11.92 -14.73 -12.36
N VAL A 7 11.47 -14.07 -11.34
CA VAL A 7 10.81 -12.75 -11.40
C VAL A 7 11.46 -11.79 -10.41
N ARG A 8 11.22 -10.52 -10.58
CA ARG A 8 11.81 -9.50 -9.70
C ARG A 8 10.83 -8.38 -9.36
N TYR A 9 10.94 -7.87 -8.16
CA TYR A 9 10.51 -6.53 -7.81
C TYR A 9 11.74 -5.62 -7.84
N ALA A 10 11.64 -4.52 -8.59
CA ALA A 10 12.78 -3.67 -8.88
C ALA A 10 12.48 -2.20 -8.50
N PRO A 11 12.44 -1.88 -7.19
CA PRO A 11 12.11 -0.54 -6.74
C PRO A 11 13.28 0.43 -6.90
N SER A 12 12.95 1.71 -7.20
CA SER A 12 13.87 2.82 -6.95
C SER A 12 13.72 3.27 -5.50
N PRO A 13 14.79 3.51 -4.74
CA PRO A 13 14.74 3.89 -3.32
C PRO A 13 14.38 5.38 -3.15
N THR A 14 13.32 5.83 -3.80
CA THR A 14 12.88 7.24 -3.87
C THR A 14 11.73 7.57 -2.92
N GLY A 15 11.39 6.69 -1.99
CA GLY A 15 10.35 6.88 -0.99
C GLY A 15 9.84 5.59 -0.37
N HIS A 16 8.78 5.76 0.40
CA HIS A 16 8.07 4.69 1.08
C HIS A 16 7.36 3.73 0.11
N LEU A 17 7.01 2.54 0.58
CA LEU A 17 6.32 1.54 -0.25
C LEU A 17 4.88 1.98 -0.56
N HIS A 18 4.68 2.51 -1.76
CA HIS A 18 3.35 2.86 -2.26
C HIS A 18 2.53 1.62 -2.58
N ILE A 19 1.19 1.68 -2.38
CA ILE A 19 0.26 0.55 -2.67
C ILE A 19 0.45 -0.03 -4.07
N GLY A 20 0.64 0.81 -5.09
CA GLY A 20 0.90 0.34 -6.46
C GLY A 20 2.16 -0.50 -6.60
N ASN A 21 3.22 -0.11 -5.87
CA ASN A 21 4.47 -0.85 -5.84
C ASN A 21 4.34 -2.13 -5.01
N ALA A 22 3.63 -2.08 -3.87
CA ALA A 22 3.31 -3.25 -3.08
C ALA A 22 2.54 -4.28 -3.90
N ARG A 23 1.56 -3.85 -4.71
CA ARG A 23 0.83 -4.72 -5.64
C ARG A 23 1.75 -5.35 -6.69
N THR A 24 2.65 -4.56 -7.26
CA THR A 24 3.63 -5.08 -8.22
C THR A 24 4.53 -6.14 -7.58
N ALA A 25 5.03 -5.89 -6.39
CA ALA A 25 5.82 -6.87 -5.63
C ALA A 25 5.01 -8.13 -5.33
N LEU A 26 3.77 -7.98 -4.87
CA LEU A 26 2.87 -9.07 -4.51
C LEU A 26 2.57 -10.00 -5.70
N PHE A 27 2.28 -9.46 -6.88
CA PHE A 27 2.03 -10.30 -8.06
C PHE A 27 3.28 -11.02 -8.55
N ASN A 28 4.47 -10.41 -8.47
CA ASN A 28 5.72 -11.12 -8.72
C ASN A 28 5.96 -12.23 -7.69
N TYR A 29 5.69 -11.95 -6.41
CA TYR A 29 5.78 -12.94 -5.33
C TYR A 29 4.83 -14.13 -5.57
N LEU A 30 3.55 -13.88 -5.84
CA LEU A 30 2.56 -14.91 -6.12
C LEU A 30 2.96 -15.74 -7.35
N PHE A 31 3.40 -15.08 -8.43
CA PHE A 31 3.86 -15.74 -9.64
C PHE A 31 5.03 -16.67 -9.37
N ALA A 32 6.05 -16.20 -8.65
CA ALA A 32 7.19 -17.03 -8.28
C ALA A 32 6.78 -18.22 -7.43
N ARG A 33 6.01 -17.99 -6.36
CA ARG A 33 5.64 -19.06 -5.41
C ARG A 33 4.71 -20.10 -6.04
N HIS A 34 3.75 -19.67 -6.86
CA HIS A 34 2.84 -20.57 -7.57
C HIS A 34 3.58 -21.53 -8.51
N TYR A 35 4.54 -21.03 -9.29
CA TYR A 35 5.30 -21.84 -10.22
C TYR A 35 6.58 -22.48 -9.63
N GLY A 36 6.78 -22.42 -8.32
CA GLY A 36 7.98 -22.95 -7.64
C GLY A 36 9.27 -22.27 -8.11
N GLY A 37 9.14 -20.98 -8.49
CA GLY A 37 10.23 -20.15 -8.99
C GLY A 37 10.96 -19.37 -7.91
N GLU A 38 11.67 -18.33 -8.33
CA GLU A 38 12.44 -17.43 -7.46
C GLU A 38 11.95 -15.98 -7.61
N PHE A 39 11.83 -15.32 -6.46
CA PHE A 39 11.46 -13.92 -6.34
C PHE A 39 12.67 -13.10 -5.87
N ILE A 40 13.07 -12.11 -6.66
CA ILE A 40 14.29 -11.33 -6.48
C ILE A 40 13.94 -9.89 -6.20
N ILE A 41 14.69 -9.25 -5.29
CA ILE A 41 14.65 -7.80 -5.09
C ILE A 41 15.90 -7.19 -5.71
N ARG A 42 15.71 -6.22 -6.62
CA ARG A 42 16.79 -5.42 -7.21
C ARG A 42 16.53 -3.94 -7.00
N ILE A 43 17.47 -3.26 -6.37
CA ILE A 43 17.37 -1.81 -6.12
C ILE A 43 17.85 -1.04 -7.35
N GLU A 44 16.97 -0.22 -7.90
CA GLU A 44 17.25 0.61 -9.08
C GLU A 44 17.60 2.04 -8.64
N ASP A 45 18.82 2.23 -8.16
CA ASP A 45 19.35 3.43 -7.54
C ASP A 45 20.24 4.28 -8.47
N THR A 46 20.09 4.12 -9.78
CA THR A 46 20.89 4.86 -10.78
C THR A 46 20.64 6.36 -10.81
N ASP A 47 19.55 6.85 -10.27
CA ASP A 47 19.25 8.27 -10.09
C ASP A 47 19.60 8.72 -8.66
N ARG A 48 20.88 8.93 -8.40
CA ARG A 48 21.41 9.28 -7.07
C ARG A 48 20.78 10.53 -6.45
N LYS A 49 20.25 11.45 -7.26
CA LYS A 49 19.64 12.71 -6.77
C LYS A 49 18.26 12.50 -6.16
N ARG A 50 17.59 11.43 -6.53
CA ARG A 50 16.22 11.12 -6.09
C ARG A 50 16.17 10.06 -4.99
N ASN A 51 17.30 9.42 -4.69
CA ASN A 51 17.36 8.42 -3.64
C ASN A 51 17.19 9.09 -2.29
N LEU A 52 16.33 8.51 -1.45
CA LEU A 52 16.12 8.96 -0.07
C LEU A 52 16.96 8.11 0.88
N GLU A 53 17.46 8.73 1.91
CA GLU A 53 18.04 8.05 3.06
C GLU A 53 16.97 7.11 3.66
N HIS A 54 17.35 5.87 3.95
CA HIS A 54 16.43 4.80 4.42
C HIS A 54 15.31 4.39 3.45
N GLY A 55 15.31 4.84 2.19
CA GLY A 55 14.30 4.45 1.21
C GLY A 55 14.32 2.96 0.88
N GLU A 56 15.51 2.34 0.82
CA GLU A 56 15.66 0.90 0.61
C GLU A 56 15.15 0.10 1.82
N GLU A 57 15.57 0.47 3.03
CA GLU A 57 15.18 -0.19 4.28
C GLU A 57 13.66 -0.18 4.45
N SER A 58 13.02 0.99 4.26
CA SER A 58 11.55 1.11 4.31
C SER A 58 10.85 0.18 3.31
N GLN A 59 11.37 0.02 2.09
CA GLN A 59 10.82 -0.91 1.11
C GLN A 59 10.87 -2.35 1.62
N LEU A 60 12.04 -2.81 2.09
CA LEU A 60 12.25 -4.19 2.54
C LEU A 60 11.45 -4.51 3.81
N GLU A 61 11.43 -3.60 4.77
CA GLU A 61 10.64 -3.75 6.00
C GLU A 61 9.14 -3.89 5.73
N ASN A 62 8.59 -3.06 4.84
CA ASN A 62 7.17 -3.12 4.52
C ASN A 62 6.80 -4.36 3.67
N LEU A 63 7.70 -4.85 2.81
CA LEU A 63 7.52 -6.14 2.13
C LEU A 63 7.53 -7.30 3.13
N THR A 64 8.44 -7.28 4.09
CA THR A 64 8.51 -8.28 5.18
C THR A 64 7.25 -8.23 6.04
N TRP A 65 6.79 -7.04 6.40
CA TRP A 65 5.54 -6.89 7.15
C TRP A 65 4.33 -7.46 6.41
N LEU A 66 4.24 -7.28 5.08
CA LEU A 66 3.21 -7.90 4.25
C LEU A 66 3.36 -9.43 4.12
N GLY A 67 4.41 -10.03 4.70
CA GLY A 67 4.67 -11.46 4.66
C GLY A 67 5.28 -11.95 3.34
N MET A 68 5.84 -11.06 2.53
CA MET A 68 6.58 -11.44 1.32
C MET A 68 8.05 -11.65 1.65
N ASP A 69 8.54 -12.84 1.43
CA ASP A 69 9.95 -13.21 1.49
C ASP A 69 10.52 -13.31 0.07
N TRP A 70 11.81 -13.04 -0.08
CA TRP A 70 12.52 -13.13 -1.35
C TRP A 70 13.70 -14.09 -1.27
N ASP A 71 14.12 -14.59 -2.41
CA ASP A 71 15.19 -15.60 -2.52
C ASP A 71 16.55 -14.92 -2.63
N GLU A 72 16.65 -13.81 -3.35
CA GLU A 72 17.85 -13.03 -3.54
C GLU A 72 17.53 -11.53 -3.46
N GLY A 73 18.45 -10.74 -2.92
CA GLY A 73 18.30 -9.29 -2.79
C GLY A 73 19.52 -8.61 -2.17
N PRO A 74 19.46 -7.30 -1.90
CA PRO A 74 20.60 -6.54 -1.35
C PRO A 74 21.04 -7.02 0.04
N ASP A 75 20.10 -7.54 0.83
CA ASP A 75 20.30 -8.09 2.18
C ASP A 75 20.43 -9.61 2.18
N LYS A 76 20.16 -10.26 1.06
CA LYS A 76 20.18 -11.72 0.88
C LYS A 76 20.91 -12.07 -0.42
N PRO A 77 22.24 -11.94 -0.45
CA PRO A 77 23.03 -12.12 -1.67
C PRO A 77 22.96 -13.55 -2.18
N GLY A 78 22.78 -13.68 -3.48
CA GLY A 78 22.78 -14.94 -4.23
C GLY A 78 23.81 -14.94 -5.35
N LYS A 79 23.59 -15.81 -6.34
CA LYS A 79 24.52 -16.04 -7.46
C LYS A 79 24.69 -14.82 -8.38
N TYR A 80 23.69 -13.97 -8.51
CA TYR A 80 23.58 -12.95 -9.55
C TYR A 80 23.84 -11.53 -9.06
N GLY A 81 24.33 -11.36 -7.83
CA GLY A 81 24.70 -10.06 -7.26
C GLY A 81 25.78 -9.31 -8.03
N PRO A 82 26.00 -8.03 -7.67
CA PRO A 82 25.28 -7.23 -6.67
C PRO A 82 23.83 -6.94 -7.05
N TYR A 83 22.97 -6.62 -6.05
CA TYR A 83 21.53 -6.36 -6.28
C TYR A 83 21.15 -4.86 -6.20
N ARG A 84 22.15 -3.98 -6.13
CA ARG A 84 22.01 -2.53 -6.33
C ARG A 84 22.64 -2.14 -7.66
N GLN A 85 21.91 -1.40 -8.49
CA GLN A 85 22.43 -1.01 -9.81
C GLN A 85 23.67 -0.15 -9.74
N SER A 86 23.79 0.71 -8.73
CA SER A 86 24.98 1.52 -8.50
C SER A 86 26.28 0.72 -8.23
N GLU A 87 26.17 -0.55 -7.90
CA GLU A 87 27.30 -1.45 -7.65
C GLU A 87 27.67 -2.29 -8.87
N ARG A 88 26.99 -2.12 -10.02
CA ARG A 88 27.08 -2.98 -11.21
C ARG A 88 27.78 -2.33 -12.40
N GLU A 89 28.44 -1.21 -12.22
CA GLU A 89 29.17 -0.50 -13.30
C GLU A 89 30.14 -1.42 -14.06
N HIS A 90 30.78 -2.36 -13.37
CA HIS A 90 31.68 -3.36 -13.96
C HIS A 90 31.00 -4.32 -14.93
N ILE A 91 29.68 -4.43 -14.91
CA ILE A 91 28.87 -5.19 -15.87
C ILE A 91 28.43 -4.29 -17.01
N TYR A 92 27.99 -3.06 -16.73
CA TYR A 92 27.45 -2.16 -17.75
C TYR A 92 28.51 -1.62 -18.69
N ASN A 93 29.66 -1.18 -18.15
CA ASN A 93 30.68 -0.49 -18.94
C ASN A 93 31.24 -1.33 -20.10
N PRO A 94 31.62 -2.61 -19.93
CA PRO A 94 32.09 -3.46 -21.04
C PRO A 94 31.05 -3.63 -22.15
N LEU A 95 29.76 -3.72 -21.77
CA LEU A 95 28.66 -3.87 -22.72
C LEU A 95 28.42 -2.59 -23.53
N ILE A 96 28.56 -1.42 -22.90
CA ILE A 96 28.45 -0.12 -23.57
C ILE A 96 29.61 0.05 -24.58
N GLU A 97 30.82 -0.30 -24.18
CA GLU A 97 31.99 -0.27 -25.06
C GLU A 97 31.83 -1.25 -26.26
N GLN A 98 31.25 -2.43 -26.02
CA GLN A 98 30.92 -3.37 -27.10
C GLN A 98 29.94 -2.74 -28.09
N LEU A 99 28.86 -2.10 -27.63
CA LEU A 99 27.89 -1.46 -28.51
C LEU A 99 28.52 -0.32 -29.33
N ILE A 100 29.45 0.45 -28.73
CA ILE A 100 30.19 1.49 -29.45
C ILE A 100 31.11 0.85 -30.52
N ALA A 101 31.85 -0.19 -30.18
CA ALA A 101 32.74 -0.89 -31.10
C ALA A 101 31.98 -1.55 -32.27
N GLU A 102 30.76 -1.98 -32.05
CA GLU A 102 29.85 -2.56 -33.08
C GLU A 102 29.03 -1.50 -33.85
N ASP A 103 29.30 -0.22 -33.64
CA ASP A 103 28.51 0.92 -34.19
C ASP A 103 27.00 0.86 -33.90
N LYS A 104 26.63 0.21 -32.79
CA LYS A 104 25.25 0.17 -32.26
C LYS A 104 24.97 1.27 -31.25
N ALA A 105 26.02 1.96 -30.80
CA ALA A 105 25.94 3.12 -29.93
C ALA A 105 27.06 4.11 -30.27
N TYR A 106 26.95 5.35 -29.82
CA TYR A 106 27.93 6.39 -30.08
C TYR A 106 27.94 7.46 -28.99
N LYS A 107 29.08 8.18 -28.86
CA LYS A 107 29.25 9.31 -27.97
C LYS A 107 28.56 10.56 -28.53
N CYS A 108 27.78 11.22 -27.70
CA CYS A 108 27.06 12.46 -28.04
C CYS A 108 27.47 13.57 -27.06
N TYR A 109 28.00 14.66 -27.58
CA TYR A 109 28.58 15.79 -26.84
C TYR A 109 27.64 17.00 -26.77
N MET A 110 26.39 16.90 -27.26
CA MET A 110 25.41 18.00 -27.19
C MET A 110 25.15 18.42 -25.74
N THR A 111 25.14 19.74 -25.51
CA THR A 111 24.78 20.30 -24.20
C THR A 111 23.28 20.28 -23.99
N GLU A 112 22.84 20.53 -22.74
CA GLU A 112 21.39 20.64 -22.45
C GLU A 112 20.74 21.82 -23.21
N GLU A 113 21.49 22.94 -23.34
CA GLU A 113 21.05 24.13 -24.07
C GLU A 113 20.89 23.84 -25.57
N GLU A 114 21.83 23.10 -26.17
CA GLU A 114 21.75 22.68 -27.56
C GLU A 114 20.57 21.75 -27.79
N LEU A 115 20.34 20.79 -26.91
CA LEU A 115 19.20 19.87 -26.96
C LEU A 115 17.86 20.60 -26.80
N GLU A 116 17.76 21.58 -25.89
CA GLU A 116 16.52 22.34 -25.70
C GLU A 116 16.25 23.27 -26.90
N SER A 117 17.29 23.90 -27.43
CA SER A 117 17.18 24.71 -28.66
C SER A 117 16.68 23.89 -29.84
N GLU A 118 17.14 22.63 -30.00
CA GLU A 118 16.63 21.70 -31.02
C GLU A 118 15.15 21.38 -30.82
N ARG A 119 14.76 21.08 -29.57
CA ARG A 119 13.35 20.79 -29.21
C ARG A 119 12.43 21.98 -29.44
N GLU A 120 12.86 23.19 -29.10
CA GLU A 120 12.11 24.41 -29.35
C GLU A 120 11.90 24.66 -30.83
N ALA A 121 12.96 24.48 -31.65
CA ALA A 121 12.87 24.60 -33.09
C ALA A 121 11.90 23.58 -33.69
N GLN A 122 11.89 22.34 -33.22
CA GLN A 122 10.93 21.31 -33.64
C GLN A 122 9.50 21.67 -33.25
N ARG A 123 9.27 22.12 -32.00
CA ARG A 123 7.95 22.59 -31.55
C ARG A 123 7.43 23.75 -32.39
N ALA A 124 8.31 24.69 -32.75
CA ALA A 124 7.96 25.81 -33.61
C ALA A 124 7.51 25.39 -35.01
N ARG A 125 7.98 24.24 -35.50
CA ARG A 125 7.56 23.62 -36.79
C ARG A 125 6.36 22.67 -36.62
N GLY A 126 5.81 22.51 -35.40
CA GLY A 126 4.71 21.56 -35.15
C GLY A 126 5.15 20.09 -35.11
N GLU A 127 6.44 19.84 -34.95
CA GLU A 127 7.01 18.48 -34.87
C GLU A 127 7.04 18.01 -33.41
N MET A 128 6.94 16.70 -33.22
CA MET A 128 7.18 16.10 -31.90
C MET A 128 8.67 16.19 -31.54
N PRO A 129 9.04 16.77 -30.38
CA PRO A 129 10.44 16.88 -29.98
C PRO A 129 11.13 15.53 -29.91
N HIS A 130 12.25 15.39 -30.58
CA HIS A 130 13.08 14.19 -30.60
C HIS A 130 14.54 14.57 -30.83
N TYR A 131 15.46 13.68 -30.48
CA TYR A 131 16.87 13.87 -30.83
C TYR A 131 17.06 13.57 -32.32
N SER A 132 17.58 14.55 -33.09
CA SER A 132 17.69 14.47 -34.55
C SER A 132 18.86 13.61 -35.04
N GLY A 133 19.78 13.19 -34.16
CA GLY A 133 20.95 12.42 -34.55
C GLY A 133 22.16 13.27 -34.97
N GLN A 134 22.23 14.56 -34.62
CA GLN A 134 23.32 15.48 -35.03
C GLN A 134 24.72 14.93 -34.76
N HIS A 135 24.93 14.23 -33.65
CA HIS A 135 26.23 13.65 -33.28
C HIS A 135 26.38 12.18 -33.66
N ALA A 136 25.46 11.62 -34.42
CA ALA A 136 25.44 10.19 -34.77
C ALA A 136 26.66 9.76 -35.62
N HIS A 137 27.32 10.68 -36.33
CA HIS A 137 28.40 10.40 -37.25
C HIS A 137 29.60 11.37 -37.13
N LEU A 138 29.95 11.73 -35.88
CA LEU A 138 31.13 12.56 -35.60
C LEU A 138 32.42 11.88 -36.02
N THR A 139 33.31 12.62 -36.65
CA THR A 139 34.71 12.18 -36.90
C THR A 139 35.49 12.16 -35.59
N GLN A 140 36.62 11.49 -35.58
CA GLN A 140 37.51 11.50 -34.40
C GLN A 140 37.97 12.93 -34.07
N GLU A 141 38.32 13.73 -35.05
CA GLU A 141 38.74 15.14 -34.89
C GLU A 141 37.65 15.99 -34.20
N GLN A 142 36.37 15.78 -34.61
CA GLN A 142 35.22 16.47 -33.97
C GLN A 142 35.04 16.05 -32.52
N ARG A 143 35.18 14.76 -32.23
CA ARG A 143 35.14 14.26 -30.84
C ARG A 143 36.25 14.87 -29.98
N ASP A 144 37.49 14.84 -30.48
CA ASP A 144 38.63 15.39 -29.82
C ASP A 144 38.48 16.90 -29.52
N ALA A 145 37.88 17.63 -30.47
CA ALA A 145 37.57 19.06 -30.32
C ALA A 145 36.56 19.31 -29.18
N PHE A 146 35.49 18.54 -29.11
CA PHE A 146 34.54 18.65 -28.01
C PHE A 146 35.14 18.26 -26.66
N GLU A 147 35.97 17.24 -26.64
CA GLU A 147 36.68 16.84 -25.39
C GLU A 147 37.69 17.92 -24.96
N ALA A 148 38.36 18.59 -25.90
CA ALA A 148 39.22 19.73 -25.62
C ALA A 148 38.47 20.96 -25.08
N GLU A 149 37.20 21.13 -25.45
CA GLU A 149 36.28 22.12 -24.86
C GLU A 149 35.83 21.74 -23.44
N GLY A 150 36.21 20.55 -22.92
CA GLY A 150 35.81 20.05 -21.62
C GLY A 150 34.41 19.40 -21.59
N ARG A 151 33.83 19.06 -22.74
CA ARG A 151 32.56 18.41 -22.82
C ARG A 151 32.67 16.93 -22.48
N THR A 152 31.84 16.46 -21.52
CA THR A 152 31.70 15.05 -21.20
C THR A 152 30.53 14.48 -22.01
N PRO A 153 30.73 13.40 -22.80
CA PRO A 153 29.67 12.84 -23.60
C PRO A 153 28.68 12.03 -22.78
N VAL A 154 27.47 11.88 -23.33
CA VAL A 154 26.58 10.75 -23.06
C VAL A 154 26.81 9.70 -24.12
N VAL A 155 26.41 8.45 -23.87
CA VAL A 155 26.35 7.42 -24.93
C VAL A 155 24.88 7.21 -25.31
N ARG A 156 24.63 7.26 -26.63
CA ARG A 156 23.30 7.00 -27.20
C ARG A 156 23.28 5.68 -27.93
N PHE A 157 22.18 4.95 -27.74
CA PHE A 157 21.87 3.76 -28.53
C PHE A 157 21.35 4.19 -29.89
N ARG A 158 21.87 3.57 -30.94
CA ARG A 158 21.45 3.83 -32.31
C ARG A 158 20.18 3.05 -32.64
N VAL A 159 19.05 3.74 -32.66
CA VAL A 159 17.75 3.15 -32.93
C VAL A 159 17.67 2.72 -34.41
N PRO A 160 17.24 1.48 -34.72
CA PRO A 160 17.02 1.05 -36.10
C PRO A 160 16.02 1.96 -36.82
N LYS A 161 16.38 2.43 -38.01
CA LYS A 161 15.52 3.35 -38.80
C LYS A 161 14.20 2.73 -39.26
N GLN A 162 14.16 1.41 -39.37
CA GLN A 162 12.98 0.61 -39.70
C GLN A 162 12.98 -0.65 -38.86
N GLY A 163 11.81 -1.06 -38.40
CA GLY A 163 11.61 -2.26 -37.62
C GLY A 163 10.35 -2.18 -36.79
N THR A 164 9.70 -3.32 -36.61
CA THR A 164 8.51 -3.46 -35.77
C THR A 164 8.87 -4.39 -34.62
N TYR A 165 8.63 -3.93 -33.41
CA TYR A 165 8.86 -4.68 -32.16
C TYR A 165 7.53 -5.17 -31.62
N VAL A 166 7.32 -6.49 -31.70
CA VAL A 166 6.09 -7.15 -31.26
C VAL A 166 6.39 -8.05 -30.06
N PHE A 167 5.54 -8.01 -29.06
CA PHE A 167 5.60 -8.93 -27.93
C PHE A 167 4.19 -9.29 -27.45
N ASP A 168 4.06 -10.53 -26.95
CA ASP A 168 2.82 -11.02 -26.36
C ASP A 168 2.83 -10.72 -24.85
N ASP A 169 2.09 -9.66 -24.47
CA ASP A 169 2.00 -9.24 -23.07
C ASP A 169 1.03 -10.14 -22.31
N ILE A 170 1.47 -10.63 -21.16
CA ILE A 170 0.71 -11.55 -20.32
C ILE A 170 -0.67 -11.00 -19.94
N VAL A 171 -0.78 -9.67 -19.75
CA VAL A 171 -2.01 -8.99 -19.32
C VAL A 171 -2.76 -8.39 -20.49
N LYS A 172 -2.06 -7.68 -21.38
CA LYS A 172 -2.66 -6.87 -22.45
C LYS A 172 -2.85 -7.65 -23.77
N GLY A 173 -2.15 -8.77 -23.95
CA GLY A 173 -2.06 -9.50 -25.22
C GLY A 173 -1.02 -8.91 -26.17
N GLU A 174 -1.14 -9.13 -27.46
CA GLU A 174 -0.16 -8.67 -28.43
C GLU A 174 -0.06 -7.14 -28.50
N ILE A 175 1.16 -6.63 -28.35
CA ILE A 175 1.51 -5.21 -28.43
C ILE A 175 2.60 -5.04 -29.50
N SER A 176 2.45 -4.01 -30.33
CA SER A 176 3.36 -3.71 -31.44
C SER A 176 3.79 -2.25 -31.42
N PHE A 177 5.07 -2.00 -31.66
CA PHE A 177 5.67 -0.67 -31.78
C PHE A 177 6.57 -0.59 -33.01
N GLU A 178 6.45 0.50 -33.75
CA GLU A 178 7.44 0.85 -34.76
C GLU A 178 8.70 1.41 -34.08
N SER A 179 9.89 1.10 -34.62
CA SER A 179 11.17 1.60 -34.09
C SER A 179 11.22 3.12 -33.98
N THR A 180 10.60 3.82 -34.91
CA THR A 180 10.53 5.29 -34.94
C THR A 180 9.69 5.89 -33.84
N SER A 181 8.81 5.12 -33.17
CA SER A 181 7.94 5.58 -32.09
C SER A 181 8.68 5.87 -30.77
N VAL A 182 9.93 5.41 -30.62
CA VAL A 182 10.69 5.60 -29.37
C VAL A 182 11.34 6.98 -29.22
N GLY A 183 11.18 7.87 -30.21
CA GLY A 183 11.66 9.25 -30.14
C GLY A 183 13.15 9.43 -30.49
N GLY A 184 13.69 8.57 -31.36
CA GLY A 184 15.08 8.62 -31.83
C GLY A 184 16.08 7.94 -30.92
N ASP A 185 17.37 8.18 -31.17
CA ASP A 185 18.47 7.56 -30.45
C ASP A 185 18.47 7.96 -28.96
N PHE A 186 18.25 7.01 -28.08
CA PHE A 186 18.10 7.27 -26.67
C PHE A 186 19.40 7.06 -25.88
N VAL A 187 19.57 7.83 -24.80
CA VAL A 187 20.76 7.74 -23.94
C VAL A 187 20.77 6.41 -23.18
N ILE A 188 21.89 5.71 -23.19
CA ILE A 188 22.15 4.50 -22.41
C ILE A 188 23.16 4.72 -21.28
N LEU A 189 24.08 5.69 -21.41
CA LEU A 189 25.03 6.11 -20.40
C LEU A 189 24.95 7.62 -20.20
N LYS A 190 24.77 8.04 -18.95
CA LYS A 190 24.76 9.45 -18.56
C LYS A 190 26.17 10.00 -18.40
N ARG A 191 26.31 11.35 -18.33
CA ARG A 191 27.60 12.03 -18.12
C ARG A 191 28.27 11.67 -16.80
N ASP A 192 27.50 11.28 -15.79
CA ASP A 192 28.00 10.86 -14.46
C ASP A 192 28.52 9.41 -14.44
N GLY A 193 28.53 8.72 -15.57
CA GLY A 193 28.97 7.34 -15.71
C GLY A 193 27.92 6.29 -15.35
N MET A 194 26.72 6.72 -14.93
CA MET A 194 25.63 5.80 -14.59
C MET A 194 24.81 5.46 -15.84
N PRO A 195 24.38 4.21 -16.01
CA PRO A 195 23.46 3.84 -17.09
C PRO A 195 22.09 4.48 -16.88
N THR A 196 21.34 4.60 -17.97
CA THR A 196 19.93 4.95 -17.88
C THR A 196 19.07 3.73 -17.56
N TYR A 197 17.85 3.99 -17.08
CA TYR A 197 16.88 2.96 -16.69
C TYR A 197 16.74 1.84 -17.73
N ASN A 198 16.43 2.17 -18.98
CA ASN A 198 16.15 1.16 -20.01
C ASN A 198 17.35 0.23 -20.28
N PHE A 199 18.56 0.75 -20.24
CA PHE A 199 19.77 -0.04 -20.43
C PHE A 199 20.05 -0.92 -19.22
N ALA A 200 20.08 -0.35 -18.02
CA ALA A 200 20.35 -1.08 -16.78
C ALA A 200 19.36 -2.22 -16.56
N VAL A 201 18.06 -1.96 -16.74
CA VAL A 201 16.99 -2.97 -16.58
C VAL A 201 17.18 -4.13 -17.56
N ALA A 202 17.40 -3.85 -18.84
CA ALA A 202 17.57 -4.90 -19.85
C ALA A 202 18.81 -5.78 -19.56
N VAL A 203 19.92 -5.16 -19.20
CA VAL A 203 21.16 -5.85 -18.84
C VAL A 203 20.95 -6.71 -17.58
N ASP A 204 20.36 -6.13 -16.54
CA ASP A 204 20.19 -6.84 -15.28
C ASP A 204 19.17 -7.96 -15.38
N ASP A 205 18.07 -7.76 -16.08
CA ASP A 205 17.07 -8.83 -16.32
C ASP A 205 17.70 -9.99 -17.10
N HIS A 206 18.62 -9.72 -18.04
CA HIS A 206 19.37 -10.77 -18.73
C HIS A 206 20.35 -11.50 -17.81
N PHE A 207 21.25 -10.78 -17.13
CA PHE A 207 22.30 -11.39 -16.30
C PHE A 207 21.78 -12.01 -14.99
N MET A 208 20.61 -11.59 -14.51
CA MET A 208 19.89 -12.23 -13.40
C MET A 208 18.97 -13.37 -13.86
N GLU A 209 18.99 -13.70 -15.14
CA GLU A 209 18.19 -14.79 -15.74
C GLU A 209 16.68 -14.61 -15.48
N ILE A 210 16.19 -13.36 -15.50
CA ILE A 210 14.77 -13.06 -15.31
C ILE A 210 13.97 -13.62 -16.49
N THR A 211 12.97 -14.42 -16.18
CA THR A 211 12.12 -15.09 -17.19
C THR A 211 10.83 -14.33 -17.48
N HIS A 212 10.30 -13.62 -16.47
CA HIS A 212 9.07 -12.86 -16.57
C HIS A 212 9.21 -11.51 -15.88
N VAL A 213 8.73 -10.46 -16.52
CA VAL A 213 8.74 -9.08 -16.03
C VAL A 213 7.32 -8.61 -15.84
N LEU A 214 6.82 -8.68 -14.60
CA LEU A 214 5.52 -8.09 -14.22
C LEU A 214 5.76 -6.70 -13.62
N ARG A 215 5.14 -5.67 -14.21
CA ARG A 215 5.31 -4.26 -13.80
C ARG A 215 4.10 -3.40 -14.16
N GLY A 216 4.08 -2.14 -13.76
CA GLY A 216 3.01 -1.20 -14.12
C GLY A 216 2.96 -0.90 -15.62
N ASP A 217 1.77 -0.61 -16.15
CA ASP A 217 1.56 -0.32 -17.57
C ASP A 217 2.11 1.05 -18.03
N ASP A 218 2.51 1.90 -17.11
CA ASP A 218 3.31 3.10 -17.38
C ASP A 218 4.71 2.77 -17.98
N HIS A 219 5.15 1.52 -17.86
CA HIS A 219 6.38 1.02 -18.48
C HIS A 219 6.21 0.43 -19.89
N ILE A 220 5.01 0.36 -20.45
CA ILE A 220 4.76 -0.21 -21.79
C ILE A 220 5.63 0.48 -22.84
N ALA A 221 5.70 1.82 -22.84
CA ALA A 221 6.51 2.59 -23.77
C ALA A 221 8.03 2.41 -23.61
N ASN A 222 8.49 1.83 -22.53
CA ASN A 222 9.90 1.46 -22.31
C ASN A 222 10.27 0.13 -22.97
N THR A 223 9.29 -0.77 -23.11
CA THR A 223 9.52 -2.14 -23.59
C THR A 223 10.19 -2.19 -24.96
N PRO A 224 9.81 -1.42 -25.99
CA PRO A 224 10.49 -1.46 -27.27
C PRO A 224 11.97 -1.06 -27.18
N LYS A 225 12.34 -0.09 -26.34
CA LYS A 225 13.75 0.29 -26.11
C LYS A 225 14.55 -0.88 -25.51
N GLN A 226 13.96 -1.60 -24.56
CA GLN A 226 14.57 -2.77 -23.94
C GLN A 226 14.70 -3.91 -24.96
N LEU A 227 13.68 -4.17 -25.78
CA LEU A 227 13.74 -5.17 -26.84
C LEU A 227 14.85 -4.87 -27.86
N MET A 228 15.05 -3.60 -28.24
CA MET A 228 16.16 -3.18 -29.10
C MET A 228 17.53 -3.50 -28.48
N ILE A 229 17.68 -3.33 -27.16
CA ILE A 229 18.91 -3.68 -26.45
C ILE A 229 19.12 -5.21 -26.46
N TYR A 230 18.08 -6.00 -26.18
CA TYR A 230 18.14 -7.46 -26.28
C TYR A 230 18.55 -7.92 -27.68
N GLU A 231 17.94 -7.33 -28.73
CA GLU A 231 18.28 -7.63 -30.11
C GLU A 231 19.73 -7.27 -30.44
N ALA A 232 20.22 -6.14 -29.98
CA ALA A 232 21.59 -5.67 -30.24
C ALA A 232 22.65 -6.62 -29.70
N PHE A 233 22.39 -7.29 -28.59
CA PHE A 233 23.26 -8.30 -28.00
C PHE A 233 22.94 -9.74 -28.44
N GLY A 234 21.85 -9.96 -29.19
CA GLY A 234 21.38 -11.30 -29.54
C GLY A 234 20.84 -12.10 -28.33
N TRP A 235 20.36 -11.42 -27.32
CA TRP A 235 19.77 -12.04 -26.14
C TRP A 235 18.28 -12.36 -26.33
N VAL A 236 17.81 -13.39 -25.63
CA VAL A 236 16.37 -13.70 -25.56
C VAL A 236 15.73 -12.85 -24.48
N PRO A 237 14.71 -12.03 -24.83
CA PRO A 237 14.02 -11.20 -23.83
C PRO A 237 13.13 -12.04 -22.93
N PRO A 238 12.84 -11.55 -21.69
CA PRO A 238 11.85 -12.17 -20.83
C PRO A 238 10.43 -11.96 -21.41
N ARG A 239 9.46 -12.71 -20.88
CA ARG A 239 8.05 -12.41 -21.13
C ARG A 239 7.63 -11.20 -20.30
N PHE A 240 6.87 -10.29 -20.91
CA PHE A 240 6.39 -9.07 -20.24
C PHE A 240 4.92 -9.20 -19.85
N GLY A 241 4.55 -8.60 -18.72
CA GLY A 241 3.19 -8.41 -18.27
C GLY A 241 3.02 -7.01 -17.65
N HIS A 242 2.15 -6.20 -18.24
CA HIS A 242 1.93 -4.82 -17.80
C HIS A 242 0.58 -4.69 -17.11
N MET A 243 0.64 -4.56 -15.78
CA MET A 243 -0.53 -4.43 -14.93
C MET A 243 -1.11 -3.04 -14.99
N THR A 244 -2.43 -2.97 -15.00
CA THR A 244 -3.19 -1.71 -15.06
C THR A 244 -2.96 -0.82 -13.85
N LEU A 245 -3.27 0.46 -13.99
CA LEU A 245 -3.22 1.43 -12.90
C LEU A 245 -4.25 1.10 -11.81
N ILE A 246 -3.97 1.61 -10.60
CA ILE A 246 -4.97 1.68 -9.53
C ILE A 246 -5.64 3.04 -9.58
N ILE A 247 -6.97 3.05 -9.49
CA ILE A 247 -7.80 4.25 -9.44
C ILE A 247 -8.56 4.32 -8.12
N ASN A 248 -8.83 5.54 -7.67
CA ASN A 248 -9.75 5.79 -6.57
C ASN A 248 -11.17 5.56 -7.05
N THR A 249 -11.96 4.71 -6.36
CA THR A 249 -13.36 4.40 -6.69
C THR A 249 -14.27 5.62 -6.69
N GLU A 250 -14.06 6.57 -5.79
CA GLU A 250 -14.93 7.75 -5.65
C GLU A 250 -14.67 8.80 -6.74
N THR A 251 -13.39 9.01 -7.11
CA THR A 251 -13.01 10.05 -8.06
C THR A 251 -12.79 9.55 -9.48
N GLY A 252 -12.63 8.24 -9.68
CA GLY A 252 -12.26 7.61 -10.95
C GLY A 252 -10.87 7.98 -11.46
N LYS A 253 -10.07 8.72 -10.67
CA LYS A 253 -8.72 9.17 -11.04
C LYS A 253 -7.66 8.19 -10.59
N LYS A 254 -6.51 8.19 -11.29
CA LYS A 254 -5.32 7.45 -10.85
C LYS A 254 -4.98 7.79 -9.41
N LEU A 255 -4.74 6.77 -8.60
CA LEU A 255 -4.23 6.93 -7.24
C LEU A 255 -2.87 7.65 -7.30
N SER A 256 -2.77 8.80 -6.69
CA SER A 256 -1.59 9.65 -6.75
C SER A 256 -1.26 10.23 -5.38
N LYS A 257 0.01 10.54 -5.12
CA LYS A 257 0.50 11.15 -3.87
C LYS A 257 -0.18 12.47 -3.47
N ARG A 258 -1.04 13.04 -4.33
CA ARG A 258 -1.80 14.27 -4.08
C ARG A 258 -3.25 14.00 -3.66
N ASP A 259 -3.67 12.74 -3.65
CA ASP A 259 -5.02 12.33 -3.23
C ASP A 259 -4.98 12.07 -1.72
N GLU A 260 -5.42 13.06 -0.94
CA GLU A 260 -5.44 12.99 0.53
C GLU A 260 -6.61 12.14 1.06
N SER A 261 -7.54 11.72 0.20
CA SER A 261 -8.70 10.92 0.60
C SER A 261 -8.37 9.45 0.84
N ILE A 262 -7.24 8.97 0.31
CA ILE A 262 -6.78 7.58 0.46
C ILE A 262 -5.33 7.57 0.91
N LEU A 263 -5.01 6.79 1.93
CA LEU A 263 -3.64 6.55 2.35
C LEU A 263 -2.87 5.83 1.23
N GLN A 264 -1.66 6.31 0.94
CA GLN A 264 -0.91 5.90 -0.23
C GLN A 264 0.17 4.85 0.06
N PHE A 265 0.64 4.81 1.32
CA PHE A 265 1.81 4.05 1.72
C PHE A 265 1.45 2.94 2.71
N ILE A 266 2.07 1.79 2.55
CA ILE A 266 1.83 0.59 3.38
C ILE A 266 2.07 0.89 4.86
N GLU A 267 3.10 1.65 5.20
CA GLU A 267 3.41 2.03 6.58
C GLU A 267 2.27 2.78 7.26
N GLN A 268 1.52 3.64 6.52
CA GLN A 268 0.38 4.36 7.09
C GLN A 268 -0.73 3.41 7.56
N TYR A 269 -0.97 2.32 6.83
CA TYR A 269 -1.92 1.29 7.26
C TYR A 269 -1.39 0.46 8.43
N LYS A 270 -0.09 0.15 8.42
CA LYS A 270 0.60 -0.51 9.54
C LYS A 270 0.47 0.32 10.82
N ASP A 271 0.71 1.63 10.75
CA ASP A 271 0.62 2.56 11.88
C ASP A 271 -0.80 2.66 12.43
N LEU A 272 -1.83 2.57 11.59
CA LEU A 272 -3.22 2.49 12.02
C LEU A 272 -3.63 1.10 12.56
N GLY A 273 -2.73 0.14 12.54
CA GLY A 273 -3.01 -1.20 13.06
C GLY A 273 -3.88 -2.06 12.14
N TYR A 274 -3.76 -1.90 10.81
CA TYR A 274 -4.25 -2.91 9.88
C TYR A 274 -3.41 -4.18 9.98
N LEU A 275 -4.05 -5.33 9.77
CA LEU A 275 -3.38 -6.62 9.82
C LEU A 275 -2.65 -6.90 8.49
N PRO A 276 -1.41 -7.41 8.51
CA PRO A 276 -0.64 -7.66 7.30
C PRO A 276 -1.32 -8.69 6.37
N GLU A 277 -1.97 -9.71 6.91
CA GLU A 277 -2.70 -10.71 6.14
C GLU A 277 -3.91 -10.11 5.41
N ALA A 278 -4.60 -9.18 6.05
CA ALA A 278 -5.73 -8.48 5.45
C ALA A 278 -5.26 -7.53 4.35
N MET A 279 -4.16 -6.82 4.57
CA MET A 279 -3.54 -5.95 3.55
C MET A 279 -3.05 -6.78 2.36
N PHE A 280 -2.40 -7.92 2.59
CA PHE A 280 -2.01 -8.85 1.53
C PHE A 280 -3.22 -9.30 0.71
N ASN A 281 -4.27 -9.77 1.38
CA ASN A 281 -5.51 -10.22 0.75
C ASN A 281 -6.15 -9.11 -0.11
N PHE A 282 -6.28 -7.90 0.45
CA PHE A 282 -6.87 -6.77 -0.28
C PHE A 282 -6.05 -6.40 -1.52
N ILE A 283 -4.73 -6.30 -1.38
CA ILE A 283 -3.83 -5.94 -2.49
C ILE A 283 -3.86 -7.03 -3.58
N ALA A 284 -3.94 -8.31 -3.21
CA ALA A 284 -4.07 -9.41 -4.16
C ALA A 284 -5.33 -9.31 -5.03
N LEU A 285 -6.41 -8.74 -4.50
CA LEU A 285 -7.65 -8.51 -5.24
C LEU A 285 -7.64 -7.23 -6.11
N LEU A 286 -6.60 -6.41 -6.03
CA LEU A 286 -6.47 -5.21 -6.86
C LEU A 286 -6.02 -5.57 -8.29
N GLY A 287 -6.99 -5.85 -9.16
CA GLY A 287 -6.76 -6.17 -10.57
C GLY A 287 -6.56 -7.65 -10.85
N TRP A 288 -6.89 -8.53 -9.90
CA TRP A 288 -7.00 -9.97 -10.06
C TRP A 288 -8.29 -10.45 -9.40
N SER A 289 -8.96 -11.41 -10.00
CA SER A 289 -10.21 -11.96 -9.49
C SER A 289 -10.13 -13.48 -9.38
N PRO A 290 -10.33 -14.04 -8.18
CA PRO A 290 -10.43 -15.49 -8.01
C PRO A 290 -11.69 -16.03 -8.72
N GLN A 291 -11.72 -17.32 -8.97
CA GLN A 291 -12.93 -17.98 -9.44
C GLN A 291 -13.94 -18.11 -8.29
N GLY A 292 -15.20 -17.69 -8.53
CA GLY A 292 -16.27 -17.72 -7.54
C GLY A 292 -16.46 -16.40 -6.79
N GLU A 293 -17.25 -16.45 -5.71
CA GLU A 293 -17.63 -15.26 -4.92
C GLU A 293 -16.80 -15.09 -3.65
N HIS A 294 -15.91 -16.03 -3.37
CA HIS A 294 -15.07 -15.99 -2.17
C HIS A 294 -13.93 -14.99 -2.35
N GLU A 295 -13.68 -14.14 -1.35
CA GLU A 295 -12.70 -13.07 -1.43
C GLU A 295 -11.70 -13.05 -0.25
N ILE A 296 -11.84 -13.94 0.72
CA ILE A 296 -10.99 -14.02 1.91
C ILE A 296 -10.15 -15.29 1.81
N PHE A 297 -8.87 -15.15 1.56
CA PHE A 297 -7.93 -16.24 1.38
C PHE A 297 -6.66 -15.99 2.20
N SER A 298 -6.10 -17.05 2.75
CA SER A 298 -4.73 -16.99 3.29
C SER A 298 -3.73 -16.78 2.16
N ARG A 299 -2.51 -16.40 2.51
CA ARG A 299 -1.42 -16.25 1.55
C ARG A 299 -1.13 -17.57 0.82
N GLU A 300 -1.17 -18.68 1.52
CA GLU A 300 -0.95 -20.03 1.00
C GLU A 300 -2.05 -20.41 -0.01
N GLU A 301 -3.30 -20.11 0.30
CA GLU A 301 -4.43 -20.30 -0.62
C GLU A 301 -4.26 -19.44 -1.87
N PHE A 302 -3.85 -18.17 -1.74
CA PHE A 302 -3.56 -17.32 -2.90
C PHE A 302 -2.46 -17.91 -3.78
N ILE A 303 -1.38 -18.42 -3.19
CA ILE A 303 -0.29 -19.07 -3.95
C ILE A 303 -0.82 -20.28 -4.71
N GLU A 304 -1.70 -21.07 -4.10
CA GLU A 304 -2.25 -22.29 -4.72
C GLU A 304 -3.19 -21.95 -5.89
N ILE A 305 -4.09 -20.98 -5.71
CA ILE A 305 -5.12 -20.66 -6.71
C ILE A 305 -4.69 -19.60 -7.74
N PHE A 306 -3.50 -19.02 -7.59
CA PHE A 306 -3.02 -17.99 -8.49
C PHE A 306 -3.00 -18.47 -9.95
N ASP A 307 -3.51 -17.63 -10.85
CA ASP A 307 -3.39 -17.78 -12.30
C ASP A 307 -3.18 -16.37 -12.87
N GLU A 308 -2.29 -16.21 -13.82
CA GLU A 308 -2.06 -14.93 -14.48
C GLU A 308 -3.17 -14.53 -15.46
N LYS A 309 -3.98 -15.48 -15.94
CA LYS A 309 -5.04 -15.20 -16.92
C LYS A 309 -6.13 -14.24 -16.44
N PRO A 310 -6.56 -14.29 -15.16
CA PRO A 310 -7.52 -13.32 -14.62
C PRO A 310 -6.94 -11.95 -14.28
N LEU A 311 -5.65 -11.66 -14.57
CA LEU A 311 -5.11 -10.31 -14.42
C LEU A 311 -5.91 -9.33 -15.28
N GLY A 312 -6.51 -8.33 -14.60
CA GLY A 312 -7.48 -7.42 -15.20
C GLY A 312 -6.85 -6.49 -16.25
N LYS A 313 -7.54 -6.33 -17.38
CA LYS A 313 -7.16 -5.38 -18.45
C LYS A 313 -7.62 -3.94 -18.17
N SER A 314 -8.56 -3.77 -17.24
CA SER A 314 -9.10 -2.48 -16.82
C SER A 314 -8.44 -2.00 -15.52
N PRO A 315 -8.42 -0.68 -15.23
CA PRO A 315 -7.88 -0.16 -13.99
C PRO A 315 -8.49 -0.83 -12.76
N ALA A 316 -7.66 -1.10 -11.76
CA ALA A 316 -8.10 -1.69 -10.50
C ALA A 316 -8.66 -0.59 -9.59
N ALA A 317 -9.86 -0.83 -9.04
CA ALA A 317 -10.53 0.14 -8.18
C ALA A 317 -10.12 -0.06 -6.72
N PHE A 318 -9.53 0.96 -6.10
CA PHE A 318 -9.26 0.98 -4.67
C PHE A 318 -10.51 1.43 -3.92
N ASP A 319 -11.11 0.51 -3.16
CA ASP A 319 -12.27 0.76 -2.32
C ASP A 319 -11.88 0.68 -0.84
N PRO A 320 -11.82 1.82 -0.11
CA PRO A 320 -11.51 1.83 1.32
C PRO A 320 -12.47 1.01 2.17
N LYS A 321 -13.76 1.01 1.85
CA LYS A 321 -14.76 0.25 2.60
C LYS A 321 -14.58 -1.26 2.44
N LYS A 322 -14.16 -1.68 1.26
CA LYS A 322 -13.81 -3.09 1.03
C LYS A 322 -12.57 -3.49 1.84
N LEU A 323 -11.56 -2.62 1.92
CA LEU A 323 -10.39 -2.86 2.75
C LEU A 323 -10.77 -2.97 4.23
N GLU A 324 -11.58 -2.05 4.75
CA GLU A 324 -12.08 -2.08 6.12
C GLU A 324 -12.86 -3.38 6.41
N TRP A 325 -13.74 -3.78 5.51
CA TRP A 325 -14.49 -5.04 5.62
C TRP A 325 -13.57 -6.27 5.64
N ILE A 326 -12.58 -6.33 4.75
CA ILE A 326 -11.59 -7.42 4.73
C ILE A 326 -10.84 -7.43 6.06
N ASN A 327 -10.31 -6.29 6.50
CA ASN A 327 -9.54 -6.21 7.74
C ASN A 327 -10.40 -6.59 8.97
N ASN A 328 -11.63 -6.10 9.07
CA ASN A 328 -12.57 -6.51 10.14
C ASN A 328 -12.80 -8.03 10.15
N THR A 329 -12.88 -8.66 8.97
CA THR A 329 -13.04 -10.11 8.87
C THR A 329 -11.84 -10.85 9.44
N TYR A 330 -10.62 -10.35 9.25
CA TYR A 330 -9.41 -10.90 9.84
C TYR A 330 -9.33 -10.60 11.34
N VAL A 331 -9.65 -9.37 11.77
CA VAL A 331 -9.69 -9.00 13.20
C VAL A 331 -10.58 -9.94 14.01
N LYS A 332 -11.77 -10.26 13.50
CA LYS A 332 -12.71 -11.21 14.15
C LYS A 332 -12.18 -12.62 14.26
N LYS A 333 -11.25 -13.03 13.41
CA LYS A 333 -10.63 -14.35 13.45
C LYS A 333 -9.36 -14.38 14.31
N THR A 334 -8.78 -13.22 14.59
CA THR A 334 -7.57 -13.09 15.40
C THR A 334 -7.92 -13.27 16.89
N PRO A 335 -7.13 -14.02 17.66
CA PRO A 335 -7.37 -14.18 19.10
C PRO A 335 -7.48 -12.84 19.81
N LEU A 336 -8.42 -12.74 20.76
CA LEU A 336 -8.70 -11.50 21.49
C LEU A 336 -7.44 -10.92 22.15
N GLU A 337 -6.60 -11.76 22.72
CA GLU A 337 -5.38 -11.35 23.40
C GLU A 337 -4.42 -10.61 22.45
N GLU A 338 -4.27 -11.08 21.21
CA GLU A 338 -3.43 -10.43 20.20
C GLU A 338 -4.04 -9.10 19.75
N VAL A 339 -5.36 -9.07 19.50
CA VAL A 339 -6.08 -7.84 19.16
C VAL A 339 -5.99 -6.82 20.29
N ALA A 340 -6.10 -7.28 21.54
CA ALA A 340 -6.02 -6.42 22.72
C ALA A 340 -4.64 -5.74 22.82
N GLU A 341 -3.55 -6.49 22.66
CA GLU A 341 -2.21 -5.91 22.71
C GLU A 341 -2.00 -4.83 21.63
N MET A 342 -2.45 -5.10 20.40
CA MET A 342 -2.36 -4.14 19.30
C MET A 342 -3.23 -2.90 19.52
N ALA A 343 -4.46 -3.06 20.02
CA ALA A 343 -5.36 -1.95 20.30
C ALA A 343 -4.90 -1.11 21.52
N ILE A 344 -4.37 -1.75 22.57
CA ILE A 344 -3.78 -1.06 23.71
C ILE A 344 -2.56 -0.24 23.30
N ALA A 345 -1.74 -0.74 22.37
CA ALA A 345 -0.64 0.03 21.80
C ALA A 345 -1.13 1.33 21.13
N GLN A 346 -2.23 1.28 20.40
CA GLN A 346 -2.86 2.48 19.79
C GLN A 346 -3.35 3.48 20.86
N LEU A 347 -3.94 2.99 21.95
CA LEU A 347 -4.36 3.86 23.06
C LEU A 347 -3.17 4.55 23.75
N LYS A 348 -2.04 3.85 23.87
CA LYS A 348 -0.79 4.41 24.41
C LYS A 348 -0.21 5.47 23.47
N GLU A 349 -0.12 5.18 22.19
CA GLU A 349 0.39 6.10 21.18
C GLU A 349 -0.45 7.38 21.10
N ALA A 350 -1.77 7.26 21.23
CA ALA A 350 -2.69 8.40 21.31
C ALA A 350 -2.61 9.17 22.66
N GLY A 351 -1.82 8.70 23.63
CA GLY A 351 -1.69 9.30 24.94
C GLY A 351 -2.93 9.16 25.82
N VAL A 352 -3.86 8.28 25.46
CA VAL A 352 -5.08 7.99 26.23
C VAL A 352 -4.77 7.15 27.45
N VAL A 353 -3.84 6.21 27.29
CA VAL A 353 -3.36 5.30 28.32
C VAL A 353 -1.86 5.52 28.50
N LYS A 354 -1.35 5.36 29.71
CA LYS A 354 0.08 5.48 30.01
C LYS A 354 0.85 4.29 29.42
N ASP A 355 2.15 4.47 29.17
CA ASP A 355 3.02 3.41 28.68
C ASP A 355 3.10 2.23 29.67
N GLU A 356 3.20 2.53 30.96
CA GLU A 356 3.17 1.53 32.03
C GLU A 356 1.77 1.47 32.65
N VAL A 357 1.16 0.30 32.60
CA VAL A 357 -0.14 -0.01 33.19
C VAL A 357 -0.02 -1.13 34.22
N SER A 358 -0.83 -1.09 35.30
CA SER A 358 -0.88 -2.19 36.26
C SER A 358 -1.52 -3.44 35.64
N PRO A 359 -1.30 -4.64 36.21
CA PRO A 359 -1.99 -5.85 35.77
C PRO A 359 -3.52 -5.73 35.79
N GLU A 360 -4.08 -5.03 36.75
CA GLU A 360 -5.51 -4.79 36.91
C GLU A 360 -6.02 -3.86 35.79
N GLU A 361 -5.28 -2.79 35.50
CA GLU A 361 -5.60 -1.86 34.42
C GLU A 361 -5.49 -2.54 33.04
N HIS A 362 -4.46 -3.37 32.83
CA HIS A 362 -4.31 -4.17 31.62
C HIS A 362 -5.50 -5.13 31.43
N ALA A 363 -5.90 -5.85 32.50
CA ALA A 363 -7.06 -6.75 32.44
C ALA A 363 -8.36 -6.00 32.10
N TRP A 364 -8.52 -4.78 32.61
CA TRP A 364 -9.65 -3.91 32.28
C TRP A 364 -9.59 -3.46 30.82
N LEU A 365 -8.40 -3.08 30.31
CA LEU A 365 -8.20 -2.71 28.91
C LEU A 365 -8.51 -3.87 27.96
N VAL A 366 -8.13 -5.10 28.30
CA VAL A 366 -8.50 -6.30 27.52
C VAL A 366 -10.01 -6.46 27.42
N LYS A 367 -10.73 -6.27 28.54
CA LYS A 367 -12.20 -6.29 28.53
C LYS A 367 -12.80 -5.15 27.69
N LEU A 368 -12.19 -3.98 27.72
CA LEU A 368 -12.58 -2.83 26.90
C LEU A 368 -12.42 -3.15 25.41
N VAL A 369 -11.29 -3.72 25.00
CA VAL A 369 -11.07 -4.15 23.63
C VAL A 369 -12.05 -5.24 23.21
N ALA A 370 -12.31 -6.22 24.11
CA ALA A 370 -13.31 -7.27 23.85
C ALA A 370 -14.70 -6.72 23.54
N LEU A 371 -15.05 -5.59 24.16
CA LEU A 371 -16.35 -4.92 23.93
C LEU A 371 -16.50 -4.43 22.48
N TYR A 372 -15.40 -4.06 21.83
CA TYR A 372 -15.36 -3.49 20.47
C TYR A 372 -14.75 -4.43 19.43
N HIS A 373 -14.30 -5.62 19.80
CA HIS A 373 -13.56 -6.55 18.94
C HIS A 373 -14.27 -6.82 17.61
N ASP A 374 -15.55 -7.10 17.63
CA ASP A 374 -16.34 -7.39 16.41
C ASP A 374 -16.62 -6.15 15.56
N GLN A 375 -16.50 -4.96 16.16
CA GLN A 375 -16.83 -3.69 15.51
C GLN A 375 -15.63 -3.07 14.80
N MET A 376 -14.42 -3.24 15.37
CA MET A 376 -13.22 -2.62 14.83
C MET A 376 -12.89 -3.12 13.43
N SER A 377 -12.69 -2.18 12.51
CA SER A 377 -12.13 -2.46 11.18
C SER A 377 -10.59 -2.46 11.22
N TYR A 378 -9.99 -1.64 12.08
CA TYR A 378 -8.54 -1.59 12.35
C TYR A 378 -8.29 -1.07 13.77
N MET A 379 -7.09 -1.29 14.32
CA MET A 379 -6.84 -1.14 15.75
C MET A 379 -6.98 0.29 16.26
N ASN A 380 -6.59 1.30 15.46
CA ASN A 380 -6.64 2.70 15.87
C ASN A 380 -8.08 3.20 16.13
N GLU A 381 -9.10 2.54 15.57
CA GLU A 381 -10.51 2.89 15.86
C GLU A 381 -10.85 2.78 17.33
N ILE A 382 -10.11 1.96 18.13
CA ILE A 382 -10.34 1.83 19.57
C ILE A 382 -10.23 3.18 20.29
N VAL A 383 -9.41 4.09 19.80
CA VAL A 383 -9.20 5.41 20.41
C VAL A 383 -10.51 6.20 20.43
N GLU A 384 -11.23 6.21 19.31
CA GLU A 384 -12.50 6.91 19.18
C GLU A 384 -13.65 6.11 19.81
N LEU A 385 -13.74 4.82 19.49
CA LEU A 385 -14.79 3.92 19.99
C LEU A 385 -14.86 3.87 21.52
N SER A 386 -13.70 3.87 22.19
CA SER A 386 -13.62 3.78 23.64
C SER A 386 -13.56 5.14 24.36
N ALA A 387 -13.65 6.26 23.64
CA ALA A 387 -13.48 7.60 24.22
C ALA A 387 -14.38 7.88 25.43
N LEU A 388 -15.58 7.35 25.45
CA LEU A 388 -16.53 7.44 26.56
C LEU A 388 -15.91 6.97 27.91
N PHE A 389 -15.04 5.95 27.87
CA PHE A 389 -14.42 5.37 29.08
C PHE A 389 -13.27 6.22 29.65
N PHE A 390 -12.77 7.18 28.89
CA PHE A 390 -11.63 8.04 29.28
C PHE A 390 -12.02 9.50 29.50
N ARG A 391 -13.20 9.94 29.05
CA ARG A 391 -13.72 11.29 29.31
C ARG A 391 -14.04 11.48 30.80
N LYS A 392 -13.77 12.66 31.33
CA LYS A 392 -14.07 13.00 32.73
C LYS A 392 -15.54 13.30 32.94
N ASP A 393 -16.15 14.02 31.99
CA ASP A 393 -17.51 14.54 32.10
C ASP A 393 -18.46 13.77 31.17
N PHE A 394 -19.73 13.71 31.58
CA PHE A 394 -20.78 13.14 30.77
C PHE A 394 -21.13 14.08 29.61
N GLU A 395 -21.12 13.56 28.41
CA GLU A 395 -21.50 14.28 27.18
C GLU A 395 -22.51 13.49 26.38
N VAL A 396 -23.47 14.19 25.78
CA VAL A 396 -24.45 13.61 24.86
C VAL A 396 -23.95 13.81 23.44
N GLU A 397 -23.82 12.72 22.69
CA GLU A 397 -23.15 12.66 21.40
C GLU A 397 -23.77 13.57 20.32
N ASN A 398 -25.13 13.63 20.26
CA ASN A 398 -25.84 14.31 19.18
C ASN A 398 -27.27 14.72 19.59
N GLU A 399 -27.96 15.44 18.71
CA GLU A 399 -29.33 15.91 18.95
C GLU A 399 -30.31 14.74 19.12
N GLN A 400 -30.14 13.62 18.39
CA GLN A 400 -31.00 12.44 18.54
C GLN A 400 -30.90 11.85 19.96
N ALA A 401 -29.70 11.80 20.52
CA ALA A 401 -29.48 11.33 21.88
C ALA A 401 -30.11 12.32 22.92
N LYS A 402 -30.03 13.63 22.65
CA LYS A 402 -30.73 14.64 23.48
C LYS A 402 -32.25 14.47 23.44
N GLU A 403 -32.82 14.22 22.25
CA GLU A 403 -34.27 13.97 22.10
C GLU A 403 -34.72 12.75 22.90
N VAL A 404 -33.92 11.67 22.94
CA VAL A 404 -34.21 10.50 23.77
C VAL A 404 -34.38 10.87 25.26
N LEU A 405 -33.54 11.77 25.77
CA LEU A 405 -33.60 12.21 27.17
C LEU A 405 -34.84 13.10 27.48
N GLN A 406 -35.50 13.67 26.48
CA GLN A 406 -36.71 14.50 26.67
C GLN A 406 -38.02 13.67 26.66
N GLY A 407 -37.95 12.36 26.63
CA GLY A 407 -39.14 11.48 26.66
C GLY A 407 -39.88 11.58 28.00
N GLU A 408 -41.22 11.54 27.96
CA GLU A 408 -42.10 11.70 29.13
C GLU A 408 -41.77 10.71 30.27
N THR A 409 -41.42 9.46 29.92
CA THR A 409 -41.16 8.40 30.91
C THR A 409 -39.70 8.39 31.42
N VAL A 410 -38.81 9.19 30.80
CA VAL A 410 -37.35 9.15 31.07
C VAL A 410 -37.01 9.51 32.53
N PRO A 411 -37.58 10.59 33.13
CA PRO A 411 -37.30 10.90 34.53
C PRO A 411 -37.61 9.74 35.47
N THR A 412 -38.74 9.07 35.26
CA THR A 412 -39.17 7.92 36.08
C THR A 412 -38.23 6.74 35.91
N VAL A 413 -37.84 6.42 34.68
CA VAL A 413 -36.91 5.31 34.36
C VAL A 413 -35.53 5.56 34.96
N LEU A 414 -34.95 6.76 34.77
CA LEU A 414 -33.60 7.06 35.21
C LEU A 414 -33.48 7.19 36.74
N ASN A 415 -34.46 7.78 37.40
CA ASN A 415 -34.46 7.84 38.87
C ASN A 415 -34.57 6.42 39.49
N ALA A 416 -35.44 5.55 38.97
CA ALA A 416 -35.52 4.16 39.42
C ALA A 416 -34.20 3.42 39.13
N PHE A 417 -33.56 3.66 37.98
CA PHE A 417 -32.31 3.01 37.64
C PHE A 417 -31.15 3.43 38.54
N VAL A 418 -31.00 4.72 38.85
CA VAL A 418 -29.99 5.21 39.81
C VAL A 418 -30.17 4.52 41.17
N ALA A 419 -31.40 4.47 41.70
CA ALA A 419 -31.67 3.82 43.00
C ALA A 419 -31.25 2.34 43.00
N LYS A 420 -31.42 1.63 41.87
CA LYS A 420 -30.93 0.25 41.75
C LYS A 420 -29.42 0.18 41.75
N LEU A 421 -28.72 1.05 40.97
CA LEU A 421 -27.27 1.06 40.91
C LEU A 421 -26.65 1.35 42.29
N GLU A 422 -27.25 2.25 43.09
CA GLU A 422 -26.79 2.61 44.44
C GLU A 422 -26.95 1.46 45.41
N SER A 423 -28.01 0.66 45.31
CA SER A 423 -28.37 -0.41 46.27
C SER A 423 -27.80 -1.78 45.91
N MET A 424 -27.14 -1.94 44.73
CA MET A 424 -26.59 -3.22 44.29
C MET A 424 -25.44 -3.69 45.21
N GLU A 425 -25.44 -4.95 45.60
CA GLU A 425 -24.31 -5.57 46.31
C GLU A 425 -23.17 -5.88 45.31
N THR A 426 -23.50 -6.55 44.24
CA THR A 426 -22.57 -6.94 43.17
C THR A 426 -22.76 -6.05 41.93
N PHE A 427 -21.67 -5.58 41.32
CA PHE A 427 -21.71 -4.74 40.14
C PHE A 427 -21.04 -5.46 38.96
N ASP A 428 -21.81 -6.34 38.32
CA ASP A 428 -21.44 -7.12 37.15
C ASP A 428 -22.57 -7.09 36.11
N GLU A 429 -22.27 -7.51 34.87
CA GLU A 429 -23.25 -7.52 33.78
C GLU A 429 -24.58 -8.21 34.16
N PRO A 430 -24.60 -9.44 34.74
CA PRO A 430 -25.85 -10.09 35.10
C PRO A 430 -26.69 -9.29 36.10
N SER A 431 -26.05 -8.71 37.11
CA SER A 431 -26.70 -7.91 38.15
C SER A 431 -27.26 -6.60 37.58
N ILE A 432 -26.51 -5.95 36.68
CA ILE A 432 -26.97 -4.74 35.98
C ILE A 432 -28.19 -5.04 35.09
N LEU A 433 -28.16 -6.12 34.31
CA LEU A 433 -29.31 -6.54 33.50
C LEU A 433 -30.52 -6.92 34.34
N ALA A 434 -30.31 -7.51 35.53
CA ALA A 434 -31.38 -7.79 36.47
C ALA A 434 -32.00 -6.49 37.04
N ALA A 435 -31.17 -5.51 37.39
CA ALA A 435 -31.63 -4.18 37.84
C ALA A 435 -32.49 -3.47 36.74
N ILE A 436 -32.09 -3.52 35.48
CA ILE A 436 -32.90 -2.97 34.36
C ILE A 436 -34.26 -3.67 34.27
N LYS A 437 -34.32 -4.99 34.47
CA LYS A 437 -35.60 -5.74 34.50
C LYS A 437 -36.47 -5.36 35.69
N GLU A 438 -35.88 -5.06 36.86
CA GLU A 438 -36.59 -4.55 38.01
C GLU A 438 -37.18 -3.17 37.77
N VAL A 439 -36.40 -2.25 37.15
CA VAL A 439 -36.88 -0.93 36.72
C VAL A 439 -38.10 -1.09 35.75
N GLN A 440 -38.03 -2.04 34.84
CA GLN A 440 -39.19 -2.36 33.98
C GLN A 440 -40.44 -2.74 34.75
N LYS A 441 -40.29 -3.57 35.78
CA LYS A 441 -41.44 -4.01 36.64
C LYS A 441 -41.99 -2.85 37.48
N GLU A 442 -41.12 -2.03 38.04
CA GLU A 442 -41.52 -0.91 38.91
C GLU A 442 -42.17 0.23 38.13
N THR A 443 -41.65 0.57 36.99
CA THR A 443 -42.13 1.71 36.19
C THR A 443 -43.19 1.35 35.16
N GLY A 444 -43.30 0.06 34.81
CA GLY A 444 -44.17 -0.42 33.71
C GLY A 444 -43.66 -0.06 32.32
N VAL A 445 -42.53 0.66 32.19
CA VAL A 445 -41.95 1.07 30.92
C VAL A 445 -41.15 -0.07 30.31
N LYS A 446 -41.32 -0.32 29.01
CA LYS A 446 -40.76 -1.51 28.30
C LYS A 446 -40.07 -1.11 27.00
N GLY A 447 -39.26 -2.06 26.48
CA GLY A 447 -38.64 -1.98 25.15
C GLY A 447 -37.77 -0.75 24.94
N LYS A 448 -37.91 -0.07 23.82
CA LYS A 448 -37.10 1.06 23.44
C LYS A 448 -37.15 2.20 24.46
N ASN A 449 -38.32 2.44 25.05
CA ASN A 449 -38.51 3.52 26.04
C ASN A 449 -37.85 3.23 27.39
N LEU A 450 -37.45 1.98 27.67
CA LEU A 450 -36.67 1.59 28.83
C LEU A 450 -35.15 1.62 28.50
N PHE A 451 -34.75 0.88 27.49
CA PHE A 451 -33.31 0.64 27.20
C PHE A 451 -32.59 1.84 26.62
N MET A 452 -33.27 2.64 25.74
CA MET A 452 -32.63 3.81 25.11
C MET A 452 -32.29 4.93 26.09
N PRO A 453 -33.20 5.35 26.99
CA PRO A 453 -32.84 6.34 28.01
C PRO A 453 -31.68 5.88 28.89
N ILE A 454 -31.67 4.61 29.34
CA ILE A 454 -30.58 4.05 30.14
C ILE A 454 -29.28 4.06 29.36
N ARG A 455 -29.29 3.64 28.09
CA ARG A 455 -28.12 3.70 27.21
C ARG A 455 -27.58 5.11 27.06
N VAL A 456 -28.43 6.06 26.68
CA VAL A 456 -28.01 7.44 26.50
C VAL A 456 -27.52 8.06 27.80
N ALA A 457 -28.20 7.80 28.92
CA ALA A 457 -27.81 8.34 30.21
C ALA A 457 -26.49 7.78 30.74
N THR A 458 -26.08 6.57 30.32
CA THR A 458 -24.82 5.96 30.74
C THR A 458 -23.67 6.24 29.78
N SER A 459 -23.94 6.17 28.45
CA SER A 459 -22.92 6.28 27.42
C SER A 459 -22.92 7.59 26.65
N GLY A 460 -23.98 8.38 26.72
CA GLY A 460 -24.20 9.55 25.86
C GLY A 460 -24.62 9.20 24.43
N GLN A 461 -24.77 7.92 24.09
CA GLN A 461 -24.91 7.43 22.72
C GLN A 461 -26.22 6.68 22.51
N THR A 462 -26.80 6.77 21.29
CA THR A 462 -27.97 5.97 20.90
C THR A 462 -27.62 4.60 20.38
N HIS A 463 -26.39 4.39 19.96
CA HIS A 463 -25.84 3.14 19.45
C HIS A 463 -24.55 2.77 20.22
N GLY A 464 -24.16 1.52 20.17
CA GLY A 464 -22.93 1.06 20.83
C GLY A 464 -23.02 -0.40 21.26
N PRO A 465 -22.00 -0.89 21.97
CA PRO A 465 -21.91 -2.27 22.43
C PRO A 465 -23.04 -2.66 23.42
N GLU A 466 -22.99 -3.88 23.91
CA GLU A 466 -23.96 -4.39 24.89
C GLU A 466 -24.01 -3.51 26.14
N ILE A 467 -25.21 -3.08 26.49
CA ILE A 467 -25.42 -2.09 27.56
C ILE A 467 -24.93 -2.57 28.92
N GLY A 468 -25.14 -3.84 29.27
CA GLY A 468 -24.71 -4.42 30.56
C GLY A 468 -23.19 -4.38 30.71
N LYS A 469 -22.46 -4.83 29.69
CA LYS A 469 -20.99 -4.82 29.65
C LYS A 469 -20.42 -3.40 29.66
N THR A 470 -21.07 -2.48 28.91
CA THR A 470 -20.67 -1.07 28.89
C THR A 470 -20.76 -0.45 30.28
N ILE A 471 -21.87 -0.67 31.00
CA ILE A 471 -22.09 -0.16 32.36
C ILE A 471 -21.11 -0.80 33.37
N GLU A 472 -20.89 -2.14 33.25
CA GLU A 472 -19.89 -2.83 34.10
C GLU A 472 -18.51 -2.22 33.97
N LEU A 473 -18.03 -2.03 32.74
CA LEU A 473 -16.71 -1.44 32.44
C LEU A 473 -16.60 0.03 32.86
N LEU A 474 -17.68 0.81 32.72
CA LEU A 474 -17.74 2.19 33.19
C LEU A 474 -17.58 2.29 34.68
N GLY A 475 -18.04 1.27 35.42
CA GLY A 475 -18.02 1.18 36.89
C GLY A 475 -19.19 1.90 37.56
N ARG A 476 -19.48 1.50 38.79
CA ARG A 476 -20.64 1.99 39.55
C ARG A 476 -20.68 3.50 39.69
N GLU A 477 -19.59 4.08 40.24
CA GLU A 477 -19.53 5.51 40.55
C GLU A 477 -19.75 6.39 39.31
N ARG A 478 -19.08 6.06 38.22
CA ARG A 478 -19.22 6.80 36.95
C ARG A 478 -20.59 6.60 36.32
N SER A 479 -21.14 5.40 36.34
CA SER A 479 -22.48 5.13 35.83
C SER A 479 -23.55 5.95 36.58
N ILE A 480 -23.47 6.03 37.91
CA ILE A 480 -24.36 6.86 38.73
C ILE A 480 -24.18 8.33 38.35
N ALA A 481 -22.95 8.82 38.30
CA ALA A 481 -22.64 10.21 37.96
C ALA A 481 -23.17 10.59 36.57
N HIS A 482 -22.98 9.72 35.58
CA HIS A 482 -23.49 9.95 34.21
C HIS A 482 -25.03 10.01 34.18
N VAL A 483 -25.71 9.07 34.82
CA VAL A 483 -27.19 9.06 34.89
C VAL A 483 -27.73 10.29 35.60
N GLN A 484 -27.09 10.71 36.68
CA GLN A 484 -27.46 11.95 37.40
C GLN A 484 -27.24 13.19 36.57
N ALA A 485 -26.12 13.25 35.81
CA ALA A 485 -25.87 14.34 34.86
C ALA A 485 -26.91 14.35 33.73
N ALA A 486 -27.29 13.19 33.22
CA ALA A 486 -28.36 13.08 32.22
C ALA A 486 -29.72 13.56 32.74
N ILE A 487 -30.07 13.20 34.01
CA ILE A 487 -31.29 13.69 34.64
C ILE A 487 -31.31 15.21 34.75
N ALA A 488 -30.16 15.83 35.02
CA ALA A 488 -30.03 17.29 35.09
C ALA A 488 -30.25 18.00 33.72
N LEU A 489 -30.12 17.28 32.62
CA LEU A 489 -30.42 17.79 31.28
C LEU A 489 -31.90 17.66 30.87
N ILE A 490 -32.70 16.98 31.64
CA ILE A 490 -34.14 16.80 31.38
C ILE A 490 -34.83 18.12 31.77
N LYS A 491 -35.59 18.69 30.85
CA LYS A 491 -36.31 19.93 31.05
C LYS A 491 -37.72 19.67 31.57
#